data_49cdf93ccdbdaf4084b6e36c6d2d6723
#
_entry.id   49cdf93ccdbdaf4084b6e36c6d2d6723
#
_cell.length_a   1.000
_cell.length_b   1.000
_cell.length_c   1.000
_cell.angle_alpha   90.00
_cell.angle_beta   90.00
_cell.angle_gamma   90.00
#
_symmetry.space_group_name_H-M   'P 1'
#
loop_
_entity.id
_entity.type
_entity.pdbx_description
1 polymer ?
#
loop_
_entity_poly.entity_id
_entity_poly.type
_entity_poly.pdbx_seq_one_letter_code
_entity_poly.pdbx_strand_id
1 'polypeptide(L)'
;GLAGLIVIIFSTVTTTFMDAYSAGVSSTTIYNGASSKGIAVIVTIVGTIAAILYPMDDITDFLYLIGSVFAPMIAILLADYFINRQQVQTLSAYLVRGLIWAVSVGLYHYMLHSESTIGATLPAFTIAFVVTAIVGFISHTENSSVEIKQH
;
A
#
# COMPACT_ATOMS: atom_id res chain seq x y z
N GLY A 1 11.91 -17.60 30.02
CA GLY A 1 11.42 -18.90 30.46
C GLY A 1 10.29 -19.44 29.60
N LEU A 2 9.81 -20.64 29.88
CA LEU A 2 8.79 -21.38 29.07
C LEU A 2 7.50 -20.58 28.83
N ALA A 3 7.05 -19.81 29.82
CA ALA A 3 5.86 -18.97 29.71
C ALA A 3 6.02 -17.87 28.63
N GLY A 4 7.18 -17.23 28.53
CA GLY A 4 7.46 -16.26 27.50
C GLY A 4 7.43 -16.86 26.09
N LEU A 5 7.99 -18.06 25.95
CA LEU A 5 7.97 -18.77 24.67
C LEU A 5 6.54 -19.12 24.22
N ILE A 6 5.69 -19.56 25.14
CA ILE A 6 4.28 -19.84 24.87
C ILE A 6 3.54 -18.57 24.39
N VAL A 7 3.75 -17.46 25.09
CA VAL A 7 3.14 -16.16 24.71
C VAL A 7 3.58 -15.73 23.31
N ILE A 8 4.86 -15.84 22.98
CA ILE A 8 5.38 -15.48 21.65
C ILE A 8 4.75 -16.37 20.57
N ILE A 9 4.69 -17.69 20.79
CA ILE A 9 4.10 -18.63 19.81
C ILE A 9 2.62 -18.28 19.58
N PHE A 10 1.82 -18.11 20.64
CA PHE A 10 0.41 -17.77 20.50
C PHE A 10 0.21 -16.41 19.80
N SER A 11 0.99 -15.42 20.14
CA SER A 11 0.95 -14.09 19.51
C SER A 11 1.25 -14.21 18.02
N THR A 12 2.33 -14.89 17.65
CA THR A 12 2.73 -15.06 16.25
C THR A 12 1.69 -15.83 15.44
N VAL A 13 1.17 -16.93 15.97
CA VAL A 13 0.14 -17.72 15.30
C VAL A 13 -1.13 -16.91 15.08
N THR A 14 -1.58 -16.16 16.09
CA THR A 14 -2.78 -15.34 15.99
C THR A 14 -2.62 -14.24 14.95
N THR A 15 -1.49 -13.54 14.94
CA THR A 15 -1.20 -12.47 13.96
C THR A 15 -1.14 -13.02 12.55
N THR A 16 -0.39 -14.10 12.33
CA THR A 16 -0.28 -14.76 11.01
C THR A 16 -1.64 -15.25 10.49
N PHE A 17 -2.48 -15.78 11.39
CA PHE A 17 -3.84 -16.18 11.03
C PHE A 17 -4.69 -14.98 10.58
N MET A 18 -4.63 -13.86 11.30
CA MET A 18 -5.35 -12.63 10.95
C MET A 18 -4.89 -12.09 9.60
N ASP A 19 -3.59 -12.10 9.33
CA ASP A 19 -3.01 -11.64 8.05
C ASP A 19 -3.45 -12.52 6.89
N ALA A 20 -3.38 -13.83 7.03
CA ALA A 20 -3.83 -14.79 6.02
C ALA A 20 -5.34 -14.69 5.76
N TYR A 21 -6.14 -14.52 6.81
CA TYR A 21 -7.57 -14.31 6.70
C TYR A 21 -7.90 -12.98 5.99
N SER A 22 -7.24 -11.90 6.36
CA SER A 22 -7.39 -10.59 5.75
C SER A 22 -7.04 -10.60 4.27
N ALA A 23 -5.94 -11.26 3.90
CA ALA A 23 -5.55 -11.46 2.50
C ALA A 23 -6.62 -12.23 1.72
N GLY A 24 -7.17 -13.29 2.31
CA GLY A 24 -8.24 -14.08 1.72
C GLY A 24 -9.52 -13.27 1.48
N VAL A 25 -9.95 -12.49 2.46
CA VAL A 25 -11.16 -11.64 2.35
C VAL A 25 -10.94 -10.50 1.35
N SER A 26 -9.82 -9.81 1.41
CA SER A 26 -9.50 -8.71 0.48
C SER A 26 -9.46 -9.17 -0.97
N SER A 27 -8.99 -10.38 -1.22
CA SER A 27 -8.93 -10.97 -2.57
C SER A 27 -10.31 -11.21 -3.17
N THR A 28 -11.34 -11.48 -2.37
CA THR A 28 -12.71 -11.66 -2.87
C THR A 28 -13.32 -10.35 -3.40
N THR A 29 -12.82 -9.20 -2.94
CA THR A 29 -13.23 -7.89 -3.44
C THR A 29 -12.67 -7.63 -4.84
N ILE A 30 -11.50 -8.18 -5.16
CA ILE A 30 -10.84 -8.02 -6.46
C ILE A 30 -11.41 -9.01 -7.48
N TYR A 31 -11.69 -10.24 -7.04
CA TYR A 31 -12.17 -11.31 -7.91
C TYR A 31 -13.35 -12.06 -7.27
N ASN A 32 -14.56 -11.79 -7.74
CA ASN A 32 -15.81 -12.33 -7.19
C ASN A 32 -15.95 -13.86 -7.24
N GLY A 33 -15.10 -14.58 -7.98
CA GLY A 33 -15.07 -16.03 -8.05
C GLY A 33 -14.05 -16.69 -7.12
N ALA A 34 -13.29 -15.93 -6.36
CA ALA A 34 -12.23 -16.45 -5.51
C ALA A 34 -12.77 -16.99 -4.17
N SER A 35 -12.32 -18.18 -3.79
CA SER A 35 -12.58 -18.71 -2.45
C SER A 35 -11.64 -18.05 -1.45
N SER A 36 -12.18 -17.27 -0.51
CA SER A 36 -11.38 -16.62 0.56
C SER A 36 -10.49 -17.63 1.31
N LYS A 37 -11.02 -18.84 1.62
CA LYS A 37 -10.26 -19.90 2.27
C LYS A 37 -9.12 -20.43 1.39
N GLY A 38 -9.37 -20.62 0.09
CA GLY A 38 -8.36 -21.11 -0.85
C GLY A 38 -7.20 -20.14 -0.98
N ILE A 39 -7.49 -18.86 -1.10
CA ILE A 39 -6.46 -17.79 -1.19
C ILE A 39 -5.69 -17.68 0.12
N ALA A 40 -6.34 -17.71 1.28
CA ALA A 40 -5.67 -17.68 2.56
C ALA A 40 -4.65 -18.84 2.70
N VAL A 41 -5.03 -20.06 2.28
CA VAL A 41 -4.12 -21.21 2.27
C VAL A 41 -2.95 -21.01 1.31
N ILE A 42 -3.20 -20.53 0.10
CA ILE A 42 -2.13 -20.26 -0.90
C ILE A 42 -1.16 -19.21 -0.36
N VAL A 43 -1.66 -18.10 0.18
CA VAL A 43 -0.82 -17.04 0.76
C VAL A 43 0.02 -17.57 1.91
N THR A 44 -0.56 -18.41 2.77
CA THR A 44 0.16 -19.03 3.88
C THR A 44 1.28 -19.95 3.38
N ILE A 45 1.01 -20.78 2.36
CA ILE A 45 2.03 -21.68 1.78
C ILE A 45 3.16 -20.88 1.13
N VAL A 46 2.81 -19.87 0.31
CA VAL A 46 3.80 -19.00 -0.36
C VAL A 46 4.63 -18.23 0.67
N GLY A 47 3.99 -17.67 1.69
CA GLY A 47 4.68 -16.98 2.78
C GLY A 47 5.62 -17.87 3.57
N THR A 48 5.20 -19.11 3.84
CA THR A 48 6.06 -20.11 4.53
C THR A 48 7.27 -20.48 3.68
N ILE A 49 7.08 -20.73 2.39
CA ILE A 49 8.19 -21.03 1.47
C ILE A 49 9.15 -19.82 1.37
N ALA A 50 8.62 -18.62 1.24
CA ALA A 50 9.42 -17.39 1.19
C ALA A 50 10.23 -17.21 2.49
N ALA A 51 9.63 -17.45 3.66
CA ALA A 51 10.31 -17.34 4.94
C ALA A 51 11.43 -18.37 5.14
N ILE A 52 11.31 -19.57 4.52
CA ILE A 52 12.37 -20.58 4.56
C ILE A 52 13.50 -20.25 3.60
N LEU A 53 13.17 -19.71 2.41
CA LEU A 53 14.16 -19.42 1.37
C LEU A 53 14.91 -18.11 1.59
N TYR A 54 14.29 -17.16 2.28
CA TYR A 54 14.85 -15.83 2.53
C TYR A 54 15.29 -15.73 3.99
N PRO A 55 16.60 -15.77 4.30
CA PRO A 55 17.08 -15.58 5.67
C PRO A 55 16.70 -14.17 6.12
N MET A 56 15.89 -14.09 7.17
CA MET A 56 15.42 -12.83 7.79
C MET A 56 16.51 -12.21 8.71
N ASP A 57 17.77 -12.34 8.35
CA ASP A 57 18.87 -11.76 9.13
C ASP A 57 18.87 -10.22 9.03
N ASP A 58 18.23 -9.66 7.98
CA ASP A 58 18.13 -8.24 7.73
C ASP A 58 16.66 -7.76 7.69
N ILE A 59 16.02 -7.81 8.86
CA ILE A 59 14.63 -7.36 9.05
C ILE A 59 14.46 -5.88 8.66
N THR A 60 15.54 -5.10 8.72
CA THR A 60 15.54 -3.68 8.39
C THR A 60 15.25 -3.44 6.91
N ASP A 61 15.89 -4.19 6.02
CA ASP A 61 15.65 -4.09 4.57
C ASP A 61 14.23 -4.49 4.20
N PHE A 62 13.68 -5.51 4.88
CA PHE A 62 12.28 -5.90 4.71
C PHE A 62 11.31 -4.80 5.16
N LEU A 63 11.59 -4.12 6.28
CA LEU A 63 10.79 -2.98 6.75
C LEU A 63 10.87 -1.79 5.79
N TYR A 64 12.04 -1.52 5.20
CA TYR A 64 12.18 -0.50 4.17
C TYR A 64 11.40 -0.84 2.90
N LEU A 65 11.40 -2.11 2.48
CA LEU A 65 10.59 -2.57 1.36
C LEU A 65 9.10 -2.32 1.60
N ILE A 66 8.58 -2.74 2.76
CA ILE A 66 7.18 -2.51 3.13
C ILE A 66 6.88 -1.00 3.17
N GLY A 67 7.72 -0.21 3.83
CA GLY A 67 7.58 1.24 3.93
C GLY A 67 7.54 1.92 2.56
N SER A 68 8.38 1.47 1.62
CA SER A 68 8.45 2.03 0.27
C SER A 68 7.17 1.84 -0.54
N VAL A 69 6.48 0.72 -0.35
CA VAL A 69 5.25 0.37 -1.06
C VAL A 69 4.01 0.98 -0.40
N PHE A 70 3.89 0.81 0.93
CA PHE A 70 2.68 1.19 1.64
C PHE A 70 2.59 2.67 1.98
N ALA A 71 3.69 3.36 2.29
CA ALA A 71 3.63 4.76 2.65
C ALA A 71 3.06 5.65 1.51
N PRO A 72 3.54 5.56 0.26
CA PRO A 72 2.94 6.30 -0.85
C PRO A 72 1.48 5.88 -1.13
N MET A 73 1.15 4.59 -0.98
CA MET A 73 -0.20 4.10 -1.20
C MET A 73 -1.19 4.72 -0.22
N ILE A 74 -0.84 4.76 1.07
CA ILE A 74 -1.67 5.39 2.11
C ILE A 74 -1.78 6.89 1.87
N ALA A 75 -0.69 7.56 1.44
CA ALA A 75 -0.70 8.98 1.12
C ALA A 75 -1.71 9.31 0.01
N ILE A 76 -1.73 8.53 -1.06
CA ILE A 76 -2.68 8.67 -2.17
C ILE A 76 -4.13 8.47 -1.68
N LEU A 77 -4.39 7.41 -0.90
CA LEU A 77 -5.70 7.13 -0.35
C LEU A 77 -6.20 8.27 0.55
N LEU A 78 -5.33 8.84 1.39
CA LEU A 78 -5.67 9.96 2.25
C LEU A 78 -5.95 11.23 1.44
N ALA A 79 -5.15 11.53 0.42
CA ALA A 79 -5.38 12.68 -0.46
C ALA A 79 -6.72 12.55 -1.20
N ASP A 80 -7.04 11.36 -1.71
CA ASP A 80 -8.32 11.12 -2.39
C ASP A 80 -9.50 11.24 -1.43
N TYR A 81 -9.39 10.69 -0.22
CA TYR A 81 -10.48 10.71 0.75
C TYR A 81 -10.74 12.11 1.30
N PHE A 82 -9.70 12.85 1.71
CA PHE A 82 -9.88 14.13 2.40
C PHE A 82 -9.97 15.32 1.46
N ILE A 83 -9.26 15.32 0.35
CA ILE A 83 -9.14 16.47 -0.54
C ILE A 83 -10.02 16.31 -1.77
N ASN A 84 -9.87 15.21 -2.48
CA ASN A 84 -10.55 15.03 -3.76
C ASN A 84 -12.02 14.64 -3.61
N ARG A 85 -12.40 14.02 -2.50
CA ARG A 85 -13.78 13.60 -2.14
C ARG A 85 -14.55 12.87 -3.26
N GLN A 86 -13.88 12.47 -4.32
CA GLN A 86 -14.48 11.82 -5.48
C GLN A 86 -14.12 10.34 -5.52
N GLN A 87 -15.13 9.52 -5.79
CA GLN A 87 -14.87 8.14 -6.18
C GLN A 87 -14.24 8.12 -7.57
N VAL A 88 -13.00 7.68 -7.64
CA VAL A 88 -12.29 7.48 -8.89
C VAL A 88 -12.97 6.36 -9.66
N GLN A 89 -13.75 6.71 -10.68
CA GLN A 89 -14.47 5.72 -11.52
C GLN A 89 -13.88 5.56 -12.91
N THR A 90 -12.88 6.37 -13.27
CA THR A 90 -12.31 6.36 -14.62
C THR A 90 -10.97 5.62 -14.64
N LEU A 91 -10.79 4.74 -15.64
CA LEU A 91 -9.55 3.96 -15.81
C LEU A 91 -8.31 4.85 -15.90
N SER A 92 -8.40 6.01 -16.58
CA SER A 92 -7.31 6.98 -16.65
C SER A 92 -6.88 7.51 -15.28
N ALA A 93 -7.83 7.74 -14.37
CA ALA A 93 -7.53 8.21 -13.03
C ALA A 93 -6.82 7.12 -12.19
N TYR A 94 -7.17 5.85 -12.35
CA TYR A 94 -6.42 4.74 -11.72
C TYR A 94 -4.99 4.64 -12.24
N LEU A 95 -4.78 4.81 -13.55
CA LEU A 95 -3.44 4.79 -14.15
C LEU A 95 -2.57 5.95 -13.65
N VAL A 96 -3.12 7.16 -13.55
CA VAL A 96 -2.40 8.32 -13.01
C VAL A 96 -1.99 8.09 -11.56
N ARG A 97 -2.89 7.56 -10.71
CA ARG A 97 -2.55 7.23 -9.32
C ARG A 97 -1.52 6.12 -9.20
N GLY A 98 -1.60 5.12 -10.08
CA GLY A 98 -0.60 4.06 -10.19
C GLY A 98 0.79 4.61 -10.58
N LEU A 99 0.84 5.59 -11.50
CA LEU A 99 2.07 6.27 -11.87
C LEU A 99 2.64 7.10 -10.71
N ILE A 100 1.81 7.87 -10.01
CA ILE A 100 2.23 8.64 -8.83
C ILE A 100 2.81 7.69 -7.77
N TRP A 101 2.15 6.56 -7.53
CA TRP A 101 2.64 5.53 -6.62
C TRP A 101 4.01 4.99 -7.05
N ALA A 102 4.16 4.58 -8.31
CA ALA A 102 5.40 4.01 -8.82
C ALA A 102 6.57 5.00 -8.76
N VAL A 103 6.33 6.27 -9.11
CA VAL A 103 7.34 7.34 -9.00
C VAL A 103 7.72 7.58 -7.53
N SER A 104 6.75 7.56 -6.62
CA SER A 104 7.01 7.76 -5.19
C SER A 104 7.80 6.60 -4.57
N VAL A 105 7.55 5.36 -5.01
CA VAL A 105 8.36 4.18 -4.63
C VAL A 105 9.80 4.34 -5.14
N GLY A 106 9.98 4.76 -6.40
CA GLY A 106 11.31 5.03 -6.96
C GLY A 106 12.06 6.12 -6.19
N LEU A 107 11.37 7.20 -5.84
CA LEU A 107 11.92 8.28 -5.04
C LEU A 107 12.31 7.81 -3.62
N TYR A 108 11.49 6.95 -3.00
CA TYR A 108 11.80 6.35 -1.71
C TYR A 108 13.14 5.61 -1.75
N HIS A 109 13.33 4.74 -2.74
CA HIS A 109 14.58 3.99 -2.91
C HIS A 109 15.77 4.90 -3.22
N TYR A 110 15.58 5.93 -4.01
CA TYR A 110 16.62 6.94 -4.25
C TYR A 110 17.06 7.63 -2.96
N MET A 111 16.10 8.06 -2.14
CA MET A 111 16.40 8.71 -0.86
C MET A 111 17.01 7.76 0.19
N LEU A 112 16.65 6.49 0.15
CA LEU A 112 17.24 5.48 1.03
C LEU A 112 18.75 5.34 0.82
N HIS A 113 19.21 5.45 -0.44
CA HIS A 113 20.64 5.42 -0.78
C HIS A 113 21.37 6.74 -0.49
N SER A 114 20.65 7.82 -0.24
CA SER A 114 21.21 9.18 -0.09
C SER A 114 21.51 9.58 1.35
N GLU A 115 21.58 8.65 2.32
CA GLU A 115 21.84 8.88 3.75
C GLU A 115 21.08 10.10 4.34
N SER A 116 19.82 10.28 3.97
CA SER A 116 19.03 11.41 4.42
C SER A 116 18.72 11.32 5.93
N THR A 117 19.07 12.34 6.67
CA THR A 117 18.83 12.45 8.12
C THR A 117 17.34 12.38 8.51
N ILE A 118 16.44 12.67 7.56
CA ILE A 118 14.98 12.73 7.79
C ILE A 118 14.32 11.36 7.51
N GLY A 119 15.07 10.38 6.97
CA GLY A 119 14.54 9.12 6.50
C GLY A 119 13.81 9.26 5.15
N ALA A 120 13.52 8.13 4.49
CA ALA A 120 12.91 8.12 3.16
C ALA A 120 11.37 8.14 3.20
N THR A 121 10.77 7.69 4.28
CA THR A 121 9.31 7.49 4.39
C THR A 121 8.52 8.80 4.38
N LEU A 122 8.92 9.79 5.19
CA LEU A 122 8.23 11.08 5.30
C LEU A 122 8.24 11.86 3.98
N PRO A 123 9.38 12.05 3.29
CA PRO A 123 9.40 12.75 2.00
C PRO A 123 8.57 12.03 0.93
N ALA A 124 8.70 10.71 0.80
CA ALA A 124 7.94 9.95 -0.19
C ALA A 124 6.43 10.02 0.06
N PHE A 125 6.00 9.93 1.33
CA PHE A 125 4.61 10.12 1.74
C PHE A 125 4.11 11.52 1.39
N THR A 126 4.85 12.56 1.77
CA THR A 126 4.45 13.97 1.56
C THR A 126 4.34 14.29 0.07
N ILE A 127 5.29 13.84 -0.74
CA ILE A 127 5.27 14.07 -2.19
C ILE A 127 4.09 13.33 -2.82
N ALA A 128 3.87 12.07 -2.49
CA ALA A 128 2.72 11.31 -3.00
C ALA A 128 1.39 11.99 -2.64
N PHE A 129 1.26 12.46 -1.40
CA PHE A 129 0.07 13.15 -0.92
C PHE A 129 -0.18 14.47 -1.67
N VAL A 130 0.83 15.33 -1.75
CA VAL A 130 0.72 16.65 -2.39
C VAL A 130 0.45 16.51 -3.89
N VAL A 131 1.17 15.64 -4.58
CA VAL A 131 0.97 15.43 -6.03
C VAL A 131 -0.44 14.89 -6.31
N THR A 132 -0.92 13.94 -5.51
CA THR A 132 -2.29 13.42 -5.67
C THR A 132 -3.34 14.49 -5.39
N ALA A 133 -3.13 15.32 -4.38
CA ALA A 133 -4.03 16.43 -4.07
C ALA A 133 -4.10 17.45 -5.21
N ILE A 134 -2.95 17.83 -5.78
CA ILE A 134 -2.87 18.77 -6.91
C ILE A 134 -3.56 18.18 -8.15
N VAL A 135 -3.27 16.94 -8.50
CA VAL A 135 -3.88 16.27 -9.66
C VAL A 135 -5.38 16.17 -9.51
N GLY A 136 -5.88 15.85 -8.33
CA GLY A 136 -7.32 15.82 -8.05
C GLY A 136 -7.98 17.18 -8.16
N PHE A 137 -7.33 18.23 -7.66
CA PHE A 137 -7.82 19.61 -7.76
C PHE A 137 -7.92 20.09 -9.22
N ILE A 138 -6.92 19.80 -10.05
CA ILE A 138 -6.91 20.14 -11.48
C ILE A 138 -8.03 19.41 -12.21
N SER A 139 -8.21 18.11 -11.97
CA SER A 139 -9.29 17.31 -12.59
C SER A 139 -10.68 17.81 -12.21
N HIS A 140 -10.85 18.34 -11.01
CA HIS A 140 -12.12 18.92 -10.58
C HIS A 140 -12.43 20.22 -11.33
N THR A 141 -11.43 21.06 -11.55
CA THR A 141 -11.60 22.35 -12.26
C THR A 141 -11.95 22.12 -13.73
N GLU A 142 -11.39 21.09 -14.36
CA GLU A 142 -11.64 20.78 -15.77
C GLU A 142 -13.07 20.25 -16.00
N ASN A 143 -13.58 19.39 -15.12
CA ASN A 143 -14.95 18.89 -15.20
C ASN A 143 -15.99 19.99 -14.98
N SER A 144 -15.76 20.92 -14.06
CA SER A 144 -16.67 22.05 -13.81
C SER A 144 -16.75 23.00 -15.03
N SER A 145 -15.67 23.15 -15.78
CA SER A 145 -15.65 24.00 -17.00
C SER A 145 -16.37 23.36 -18.19
N VAL A 146 -16.47 22.05 -18.24
CA VAL A 146 -17.21 21.33 -19.30
C VAL A 146 -18.72 21.40 -19.06
N GLU A 147 -19.18 21.29 -17.82
CA GLU A 147 -20.61 21.43 -17.48
C GLU A 147 -21.17 22.82 -17.79
N ILE A 148 -20.39 23.89 -17.54
CA ILE A 148 -20.80 25.28 -17.82
C ILE A 148 -20.93 25.54 -19.33
N LYS A 149 -20.23 24.81 -20.19
CA LYS A 149 -20.31 24.96 -21.65
C LYS A 149 -21.50 24.23 -22.31
N GLN A 150 -22.20 23.39 -21.57
CA GLN A 150 -23.37 22.61 -22.08
C GLN A 150 -24.71 23.23 -21.67
N HIS A 151 -24.72 24.31 -20.94
CA HIS A 151 -25.88 25.16 -20.62
C HIS A 151 -25.74 26.52 -21.29
#